data_84d53007609f72987093c942fd1d410a
#
_entry.id   84d53007609f72987093c942fd1d410a
#
_cell.length_a   1.000
_cell.length_b   1.000
_cell.length_c   1.000
_cell.angle_alpha   90.00
_cell.angle_beta   90.00
_cell.angle_gamma   90.00
#
_symmetry.space_group_name_H-M   'P 1'
#
loop_
_entity.id
_entity.type
_entity.pdbx_description
1 polymer ?
#
loop_
_entity_poly.entity_id
_entity_poly.type
_entity_poly.pdbx_seq_one_letter_code
_entity_poly.pdbx_strand_id
1 'polypeptide(L)'
;IVNSGIGITSNQVCFSLLDQRAHTHGMIELCRKQGITLLAFGTLAGGFLTDRWLNQPEPDKDELETWSEMKYRRFIREAGGWENLQGLLRVVHVIAERHNVSMANVVCRYVLDQPAVGGIIIGARLGLSEHRDDNLRIFEFILDDADKAEIIAAVDRLRPIPGDCGDEYRRPPYLTASGDLSHHLEAMPAPYEAKPGTDGKTRVISGTVWEDLAGFSRAIREENRIFISGTTATHGDQVIGGSDPVSQTHFVIDKIDGALQSLGACLDDVIRTRVYIQDMTHW
;
A
#
# COMPACT_ATOMS: atom_id res chain seq x y z
N ILE A 1 9.25 -12.31 -11.66
CA ILE A 1 9.21 -11.84 -13.07
C ILE A 1 10.59 -11.32 -13.47
N VAL A 2 11.23 -10.42 -12.71
CA VAL A 2 12.54 -9.83 -13.07
C VAL A 2 13.59 -10.92 -13.41
N ASN A 3 13.60 -12.01 -12.64
CA ASN A 3 14.54 -13.12 -12.86
C ASN A 3 14.11 -14.10 -13.97
N SER A 4 12.97 -13.88 -14.64
CA SER A 4 12.48 -14.77 -15.71
C SER A 4 13.14 -14.53 -17.06
N GLY A 5 14.01 -13.53 -17.18
CA GLY A 5 14.60 -13.10 -18.44
C GLY A 5 13.68 -12.24 -19.32
N ILE A 6 12.48 -11.92 -18.85
CA ILE A 6 11.56 -10.99 -19.54
C ILE A 6 11.93 -9.56 -19.15
N GLY A 7 12.22 -8.73 -20.15
CA GLY A 7 12.47 -7.30 -19.94
C GLY A 7 11.20 -6.57 -19.55
N ILE A 8 11.23 -5.89 -18.39
CA ILE A 8 10.14 -5.02 -17.92
C ILE A 8 10.59 -3.58 -18.14
N THR A 9 9.84 -2.82 -18.93
CA THR A 9 10.15 -1.40 -19.20
C THR A 9 9.56 -0.49 -18.13
N SER A 10 8.32 -0.75 -17.71
CA SER A 10 7.63 0.08 -16.72
C SER A 10 6.74 -0.75 -15.82
N ASN A 11 6.46 -0.22 -14.63
CA ASN A 11 5.47 -0.75 -13.70
C ASN A 11 4.58 0.39 -13.20
N GLN A 12 3.27 0.16 -13.17
CA GLN A 12 2.31 1.15 -12.70
C GLN A 12 1.91 0.84 -11.27
N VAL A 13 2.12 1.79 -10.35
CA VAL A 13 1.89 1.61 -8.91
C VAL A 13 1.12 2.77 -8.30
N CYS A 14 0.33 2.49 -7.26
CA CYS A 14 -0.21 3.55 -6.41
C CYS A 14 0.94 4.19 -5.62
N PHE A 15 1.10 5.50 -5.76
CA PHE A 15 2.11 6.25 -5.03
C PHE A 15 1.69 7.71 -4.84
N SER A 16 1.65 8.15 -3.59
CA SER A 16 1.29 9.52 -3.18
C SER A 16 1.92 9.86 -1.84
N LEU A 17 1.72 11.08 -1.34
CA LEU A 17 2.11 11.44 0.03
C LEU A 17 1.38 10.60 1.10
N LEU A 18 0.20 10.09 0.77
CA LEU A 18 -0.60 9.24 1.65
C LEU A 18 -0.19 7.77 1.60
N ASP A 19 0.18 7.26 0.43
CA ASP A 19 0.58 5.87 0.19
C ASP A 19 2.04 5.79 -0.19
N GLN A 20 2.88 5.43 0.77
CA GLN A 20 4.33 5.34 0.62
C GLN A 20 4.83 3.90 0.41
N ARG A 21 3.94 2.92 0.18
CA ARG A 21 4.33 1.50 0.05
C ARG A 21 5.37 1.26 -1.05
N ALA A 22 5.29 2.00 -2.16
CA ALA A 22 6.29 1.91 -3.23
C ALA A 22 7.70 2.30 -2.77
N HIS A 23 7.80 3.21 -1.80
CA HIS A 23 9.06 3.66 -1.21
C HIS A 23 9.51 2.74 -0.07
N THR A 24 8.62 2.47 0.88
CA THR A 24 8.96 1.75 2.13
C THR A 24 9.25 0.27 1.93
N HIS A 25 8.67 -0.36 0.89
CA HIS A 25 8.82 -1.80 0.63
C HIS A 25 9.81 -2.12 -0.51
N GLY A 26 10.67 -1.16 -0.84
CA GLY A 26 11.80 -1.41 -1.74
C GLY A 26 11.46 -1.47 -3.24
N MET A 27 10.22 -1.17 -3.64
CA MET A 27 9.82 -1.17 -5.06
C MET A 27 10.63 -0.15 -5.87
N ILE A 28 10.78 1.07 -5.35
CA ILE A 28 11.57 2.13 -5.98
C ILE A 28 13.02 1.68 -6.18
N GLU A 29 13.63 1.11 -5.14
CA GLU A 29 15.04 0.67 -5.21
C GLU A 29 15.22 -0.48 -6.20
N LEU A 30 14.31 -1.46 -6.19
CA LEU A 30 14.29 -2.54 -7.16
C LEU A 30 14.19 -2.01 -8.60
N CYS A 31 13.24 -1.14 -8.85
CA CYS A 31 13.02 -0.56 -10.17
C CYS A 31 14.22 0.26 -10.63
N ARG A 32 14.81 1.09 -9.76
CA ARG A 32 16.04 1.83 -10.04
C ARG A 32 17.19 0.90 -10.41
N LYS A 33 17.39 -0.18 -9.65
CA LYS A 33 18.46 -1.17 -9.89
C LYS A 33 18.27 -1.94 -11.21
N GLN A 34 17.04 -2.19 -11.59
CA GLN A 34 16.70 -2.98 -12.78
C GLN A 34 16.41 -2.13 -14.03
N GLY A 35 16.50 -0.80 -13.94
CA GLY A 35 16.16 0.10 -15.05
C GLY A 35 14.68 0.10 -15.41
N ILE A 36 13.79 -0.22 -14.46
CA ILE A 36 12.35 -0.22 -14.65
C ILE A 36 11.80 1.15 -14.26
N THR A 37 11.01 1.74 -15.14
CA THR A 37 10.35 3.03 -14.88
C THR A 37 9.04 2.84 -14.14
N LEU A 38 8.85 3.57 -13.04
CA LEU A 38 7.56 3.62 -12.33
C LEU A 38 6.64 4.69 -12.96
N LEU A 39 5.39 4.32 -13.16
CA LEU A 39 4.30 5.21 -13.50
C LEU A 39 3.37 5.30 -12.29
N ALA A 40 3.42 6.42 -11.57
CA ALA A 40 2.67 6.59 -10.34
C ALA A 40 1.21 7.00 -10.62
N PHE A 41 0.25 6.24 -10.12
CA PHE A 41 -1.16 6.63 -10.13
C PHE A 41 -1.67 6.90 -8.70
N GLY A 42 -2.84 7.54 -8.62
CA GLY A 42 -3.43 7.90 -7.32
C GLY A 42 -2.66 8.98 -6.58
N THR A 43 -1.80 9.71 -7.27
CA THR A 43 -0.89 10.73 -6.72
C THR A 43 -1.61 11.78 -5.89
N LEU A 44 -2.81 12.19 -6.30
CA LEU A 44 -3.66 13.14 -5.57
C LEU A 44 -4.68 12.47 -4.64
N ALA A 45 -4.57 11.16 -4.39
CA ALA A 45 -5.47 10.41 -3.52
C ALA A 45 -6.96 10.70 -3.82
N GLY A 46 -7.37 10.59 -5.08
CA GLY A 46 -8.74 10.87 -5.51
C GLY A 46 -9.16 12.33 -5.40
N GLY A 47 -8.20 13.25 -5.26
CA GLY A 47 -8.41 14.69 -5.08
C GLY A 47 -8.35 15.15 -3.62
N PHE A 48 -8.13 14.25 -2.67
CA PHE A 48 -8.00 14.64 -1.26
C PHE A 48 -6.72 15.43 -0.94
N LEU A 49 -5.66 15.28 -1.74
CA LEU A 49 -4.40 16.02 -1.60
C LEU A 49 -4.41 17.31 -2.43
N THR A 50 -5.48 18.10 -2.32
CA THR A 50 -5.66 19.35 -3.06
C THR A 50 -6.21 20.45 -2.15
N ASP A 51 -6.20 21.69 -2.63
CA ASP A 51 -6.71 22.88 -1.95
C ASP A 51 -8.19 22.76 -1.54
N ARG A 52 -8.98 21.96 -2.28
CA ARG A 52 -10.41 21.73 -2.02
C ARG A 52 -10.68 21.26 -0.59
N TRP A 53 -9.81 20.44 -0.01
CA TRP A 53 -10.02 19.79 1.26
C TRP A 53 -9.29 20.43 2.44
N LEU A 54 -8.49 21.44 2.19
CA LEU A 54 -7.77 22.16 3.24
C LEU A 54 -8.75 22.81 4.21
N ASN A 55 -8.59 22.53 5.50
CA ASN A 55 -9.45 23.03 6.58
C ASN A 55 -10.96 22.70 6.44
N GLN A 56 -11.29 21.72 5.60
CA GLN A 56 -12.66 21.23 5.51
C GLN A 56 -12.92 20.10 6.53
N PRO A 57 -14.16 19.93 7.00
CA PRO A 57 -14.54 18.77 7.80
C PRO A 57 -14.40 17.48 7.00
N GLU A 58 -14.30 16.33 7.68
CA GLU A 58 -14.37 15.05 7.00
C GLU A 58 -15.72 14.88 6.32
N PRO A 59 -15.77 14.59 5.00
CA PRO A 59 -17.02 14.43 4.30
C PRO A 59 -17.75 13.16 4.78
N ASP A 60 -19.06 13.23 4.85
CA ASP A 60 -19.89 12.06 5.03
C ASP A 60 -19.82 11.16 3.79
N LYS A 61 -20.18 9.88 3.95
CA LYS A 61 -20.10 8.90 2.85
C LYS A 61 -20.95 9.33 1.64
N ASP A 62 -22.11 9.93 1.92
CA ASP A 62 -23.07 10.36 0.90
C ASP A 62 -22.66 11.66 0.18
N GLU A 63 -21.66 12.36 0.70
CA GLU A 63 -21.08 13.56 0.09
C GLU A 63 -19.94 13.23 -0.90
N LEU A 64 -19.50 11.97 -0.96
CA LEU A 64 -18.46 11.52 -1.88
C LEU A 64 -19.06 11.27 -3.26
N GLU A 65 -18.62 12.03 -4.24
CA GLU A 65 -19.16 12.00 -5.60
C GLU A 65 -18.55 10.93 -6.50
N THR A 66 -17.34 10.48 -6.18
CA THR A 66 -16.57 9.59 -7.06
C THR A 66 -16.12 8.33 -6.35
N TRP A 67 -15.97 7.27 -7.12
CA TRP A 67 -15.39 6.00 -6.67
C TRP A 67 -13.97 6.17 -6.13
N SER A 68 -13.20 7.09 -6.72
CA SER A 68 -11.87 7.44 -6.24
C SER A 68 -11.92 8.05 -4.85
N GLU A 69 -12.82 8.98 -4.57
CA GLU A 69 -13.00 9.55 -3.24
C GLU A 69 -13.38 8.47 -2.22
N MET A 70 -14.34 7.58 -2.57
CA MET A 70 -14.72 6.45 -1.71
C MET A 70 -13.53 5.53 -1.41
N LYS A 71 -12.70 5.23 -2.41
CA LYS A 71 -11.49 4.43 -2.25
C LYS A 71 -10.49 5.12 -1.31
N TYR A 72 -10.10 6.34 -1.62
CA TYR A 72 -9.00 7.00 -0.89
C TYR A 72 -9.41 7.50 0.49
N ARG A 73 -10.70 7.67 0.77
CA ARG A 73 -11.17 7.91 2.15
C ARG A 73 -10.75 6.78 3.10
N ARG A 74 -10.70 5.54 2.62
CA ARG A 74 -10.20 4.42 3.44
C ARG A 74 -8.70 4.50 3.66
N PHE A 75 -7.93 4.89 2.64
CA PHE A 75 -6.51 5.14 2.80
C PHE A 75 -6.25 6.23 3.85
N ILE A 76 -7.07 7.28 3.87
CA ILE A 76 -7.01 8.33 4.90
C ILE A 76 -7.25 7.75 6.29
N ARG A 77 -8.25 6.87 6.46
CA ARG A 77 -8.52 6.20 7.74
C ARG A 77 -7.35 5.33 8.19
N GLU A 78 -6.80 4.53 7.30
CA GLU A 78 -5.62 3.71 7.58
C GLU A 78 -4.42 4.58 7.95
N ALA A 79 -4.20 5.69 7.25
CA ALA A 79 -3.13 6.64 7.51
C ALA A 79 -3.28 7.45 8.81
N GLY A 80 -4.31 7.20 9.60
CA GLY A 80 -4.51 7.84 10.90
C GLY A 80 -5.68 8.82 10.96
N GLY A 81 -6.53 8.85 9.93
CA GLY A 81 -7.76 9.62 9.90
C GLY A 81 -7.62 11.04 9.39
N TRP A 82 -8.74 11.75 9.44
CA TRP A 82 -8.91 13.06 8.80
C TRP A 82 -7.99 14.15 9.37
N GLU A 83 -7.79 14.18 10.68
CA GLU A 83 -6.94 15.19 11.31
C GLU A 83 -5.47 15.06 10.88
N ASN A 84 -4.97 13.83 10.71
CA ASN A 84 -3.64 13.59 10.18
C ASN A 84 -3.52 14.04 8.72
N LEU A 85 -4.53 13.79 7.90
CA LEU A 85 -4.59 14.36 6.55
C LEU A 85 -4.54 15.89 6.59
N GLN A 86 -5.34 16.53 7.44
CA GLN A 86 -5.33 17.99 7.56
C GLN A 86 -3.97 18.52 7.99
N GLY A 87 -3.26 17.79 8.86
CA GLY A 87 -1.88 18.11 9.23
C GLY A 87 -0.93 18.11 8.03
N LEU A 88 -1.03 17.10 7.16
CA LEU A 88 -0.27 17.02 5.91
C LEU A 88 -0.65 18.15 4.94
N LEU A 89 -1.96 18.40 4.75
CA LEU A 89 -2.45 19.44 3.84
C LEU A 89 -1.95 20.83 4.23
N ARG A 90 -1.91 21.16 5.53
CA ARG A 90 -1.35 22.44 6.00
C ARG A 90 0.11 22.62 5.62
N VAL A 91 0.93 21.58 5.71
CA VAL A 91 2.34 21.64 5.29
C VAL A 91 2.45 21.83 3.78
N VAL A 92 1.71 21.05 3.01
CA VAL A 92 1.69 21.15 1.54
C VAL A 92 1.23 22.53 1.09
N HIS A 93 0.23 23.11 1.77
CA HIS A 93 -0.26 24.46 1.49
C HIS A 93 0.80 25.52 1.67
N VAL A 94 1.55 25.50 2.78
CA VAL A 94 2.63 26.48 3.03
C VAL A 94 3.70 26.43 1.93
N ILE A 95 4.04 25.21 1.47
CA ILE A 95 4.99 25.02 0.37
C ILE A 95 4.38 25.53 -0.95
N ALA A 96 3.11 25.25 -1.21
CA ALA A 96 2.41 25.72 -2.40
C ALA A 96 2.38 27.28 -2.49
N GLU A 97 2.09 27.95 -1.39
CA GLU A 97 2.16 29.41 -1.28
C GLU A 97 3.58 29.94 -1.55
N ARG A 98 4.61 29.28 -1.00
CA ARG A 98 6.03 29.66 -1.19
C ARG A 98 6.43 29.66 -2.66
N HIS A 99 5.93 28.69 -3.43
CA HIS A 99 6.21 28.54 -4.85
C HIS A 99 5.14 29.17 -5.75
N ASN A 100 4.09 29.74 -5.18
CA ASN A 100 2.95 30.31 -5.92
C ASN A 100 2.34 29.31 -6.91
N VAL A 101 2.10 28.06 -6.47
CA VAL A 101 1.50 26.97 -7.22
C VAL A 101 0.33 26.37 -6.42
N SER A 102 -0.46 25.48 -7.04
CA SER A 102 -1.48 24.71 -6.31
C SER A 102 -0.86 23.62 -5.42
N MET A 103 -1.58 23.22 -4.38
CA MET A 103 -1.17 22.06 -3.57
C MET A 103 -1.02 20.80 -4.43
N ALA A 104 -1.88 20.61 -5.43
CA ALA A 104 -1.77 19.51 -6.38
C ALA A 104 -0.41 19.49 -7.10
N ASN A 105 0.12 20.66 -7.47
CA ASN A 105 1.43 20.77 -8.11
C ASN A 105 2.56 20.34 -7.17
N VAL A 106 2.52 20.74 -5.90
CA VAL A 106 3.53 20.33 -4.90
C VAL A 106 3.52 18.82 -4.71
N VAL A 107 2.34 18.22 -4.52
CA VAL A 107 2.18 16.77 -4.35
C VAL A 107 2.68 16.00 -5.57
N CYS A 108 2.28 16.43 -6.75
CA CYS A 108 2.70 15.82 -8.01
C CYS A 108 4.21 15.97 -8.24
N ARG A 109 4.78 17.13 -7.95
CA ARG A 109 6.23 17.37 -8.08
C ARG A 109 7.02 16.49 -7.14
N TYR A 110 6.60 16.34 -5.89
CA TYR A 110 7.25 15.46 -4.93
C TYR A 110 7.31 14.02 -5.41
N VAL A 111 6.20 13.48 -5.92
CA VAL A 111 6.15 12.11 -6.44
C VAL A 111 6.99 11.97 -7.70
N LEU A 112 6.95 12.94 -8.61
CA LEU A 112 7.71 12.93 -9.85
C LEU A 112 9.23 13.00 -9.61
N ASP A 113 9.66 13.63 -8.51
CA ASP A 113 11.07 13.73 -8.12
C ASP A 113 11.62 12.44 -7.49
N GLN A 114 10.78 11.44 -7.20
CA GLN A 114 11.24 10.21 -6.59
C GLN A 114 12.06 9.36 -7.57
N PRO A 115 13.11 8.68 -7.09
CA PRO A 115 13.91 7.80 -7.94
C PRO A 115 13.05 6.76 -8.67
N ALA A 116 13.42 6.43 -9.90
CA ALA A 116 12.71 5.50 -10.79
C ALA A 116 11.31 5.94 -11.24
N VAL A 117 10.73 7.00 -10.72
CA VAL A 117 9.46 7.55 -11.22
C VAL A 117 9.73 8.32 -12.50
N GLY A 118 9.20 7.83 -13.63
CA GLY A 118 9.32 8.49 -14.94
C GLY A 118 8.05 9.19 -15.37
N GLY A 119 6.96 9.07 -14.62
CA GLY A 119 5.71 9.74 -14.92
C GLY A 119 4.66 9.57 -13.83
N ILE A 120 3.72 10.50 -13.78
CA ILE A 120 2.54 10.46 -12.93
C ILE A 120 1.28 10.40 -13.78
N ILE A 121 0.29 9.65 -13.32
CA ILE A 121 -1.01 9.51 -13.98
C ILE A 121 -2.01 10.34 -13.19
N ILE A 122 -2.37 11.48 -13.74
CA ILE A 122 -3.33 12.42 -13.13
C ILE A 122 -4.69 12.21 -13.79
N GLY A 123 -5.73 12.10 -12.97
CA GLY A 123 -7.10 12.01 -13.43
C GLY A 123 -7.57 13.33 -14.06
N ALA A 124 -8.37 13.22 -15.12
CA ALA A 124 -9.05 14.35 -15.73
C ALA A 124 -10.54 14.03 -15.90
N ARG A 125 -11.40 15.01 -15.58
CA ARG A 125 -12.84 14.92 -15.81
C ARG A 125 -13.17 15.74 -17.06
N LEU A 126 -13.02 15.13 -18.23
CA LEU A 126 -13.18 15.78 -19.52
C LEU A 126 -14.55 16.49 -19.62
N GLY A 127 -14.52 17.74 -20.03
CA GLY A 127 -15.71 18.57 -20.13
C GLY A 127 -16.26 19.13 -18.81
N LEU A 128 -15.66 18.76 -17.66
CA LEU A 128 -16.03 19.27 -16.33
C LEU A 128 -14.88 20.02 -15.66
N SER A 129 -13.72 19.35 -15.54
CA SER A 129 -12.56 19.88 -14.83
C SER A 129 -11.30 19.19 -15.34
N GLU A 130 -10.57 19.82 -16.23
CA GLU A 130 -9.42 19.21 -16.88
C GLU A 130 -8.08 19.60 -16.25
N HIS A 131 -8.00 20.78 -15.60
CA HIS A 131 -6.80 21.32 -14.91
C HIS A 131 -5.52 21.30 -15.75
N ARG A 132 -5.61 21.34 -17.08
CA ARG A 132 -4.45 21.16 -17.98
C ARG A 132 -3.36 22.18 -17.75
N ASP A 133 -3.74 23.44 -17.69
CA ASP A 133 -2.79 24.55 -17.54
C ASP A 133 -2.15 24.53 -16.15
N ASP A 134 -2.93 24.22 -15.09
CA ASP A 134 -2.39 24.07 -13.74
C ASP A 134 -1.45 22.87 -13.65
N ASN A 135 -1.79 21.75 -14.27
CA ASN A 135 -0.94 20.55 -14.27
C ASN A 135 0.42 20.80 -14.96
N LEU A 136 0.50 21.67 -15.96
CA LEU A 136 1.78 22.01 -16.61
C LEU A 136 2.72 22.77 -15.69
N ARG A 137 2.21 23.49 -14.71
CA ARG A 137 2.99 24.25 -13.72
C ARG A 137 3.87 23.35 -12.84
N ILE A 138 3.62 22.03 -12.79
CA ILE A 138 4.49 21.05 -12.13
C ILE A 138 5.95 21.15 -12.62
N PHE A 139 6.16 21.61 -13.87
CA PHE A 139 7.48 21.74 -14.49
C PHE A 139 8.10 23.13 -14.34
N GLU A 140 7.39 24.09 -13.74
CA GLU A 140 7.83 25.49 -13.60
C GLU A 140 8.59 25.76 -12.31
N PHE A 141 8.63 24.82 -11.37
CA PHE A 141 9.31 24.94 -10.08
C PHE A 141 10.01 23.64 -9.68
N ILE A 142 10.85 23.73 -8.68
CA ILE A 142 11.53 22.59 -8.03
C ILE A 142 11.31 22.69 -6.53
N LEU A 143 11.12 21.53 -5.90
CA LEU A 143 11.14 21.42 -4.44
C LEU A 143 12.60 21.36 -3.98
N ASP A 144 12.99 22.27 -3.12
CA ASP A 144 14.31 22.25 -2.51
C ASP A 144 14.40 21.20 -1.38
N ASP A 145 15.58 21.08 -0.76
CA ASP A 145 15.79 20.11 0.32
C ASP A 145 15.00 20.46 1.58
N ALA A 146 14.72 21.73 1.84
CA ALA A 146 13.90 22.15 2.97
C ALA A 146 12.42 21.78 2.74
N ASP A 147 11.88 22.04 1.54
CA ASP A 147 10.53 21.62 1.16
C ASP A 147 10.33 20.11 1.30
N LYS A 148 11.30 19.33 0.79
CA LYS A 148 11.28 17.88 0.88
C LYS A 148 11.34 17.39 2.32
N ALA A 149 12.17 18.01 3.15
CA ALA A 149 12.25 17.66 4.58
C ALA A 149 10.95 17.97 5.32
N GLU A 150 10.30 19.10 5.04
CA GLU A 150 9.00 19.46 5.61
C GLU A 150 7.91 18.44 5.21
N ILE A 151 7.88 18.02 3.93
CA ILE A 151 6.96 17.01 3.43
C ILE A 151 7.21 15.67 4.12
N ILE A 152 8.46 15.20 4.17
CA ILE A 152 8.81 13.93 4.81
C ILE A 152 8.40 13.95 6.28
N ALA A 153 8.70 15.01 7.02
CA ALA A 153 8.31 15.13 8.43
C ALA A 153 6.78 15.13 8.63
N ALA A 154 6.01 15.60 7.66
CA ALA A 154 4.55 15.53 7.69
C ALA A 154 4.04 14.11 7.37
N VAL A 155 4.64 13.44 6.38
CA VAL A 155 4.33 12.05 6.01
C VAL A 155 4.66 11.08 7.15
N ASP A 156 5.77 11.26 7.84
CA ASP A 156 6.19 10.42 8.98
C ASP A 156 5.22 10.46 10.18
N ARG A 157 4.31 11.42 10.23
CA ARG A 157 3.23 11.47 11.23
C ARG A 157 2.03 10.60 10.87
N LEU A 158 1.94 10.18 9.61
CA LEU A 158 0.89 9.29 9.17
C LEU A 158 1.21 7.85 9.58
N ARG A 159 0.17 7.06 9.78
CA ARG A 159 0.36 5.61 9.90
C ARG A 159 0.59 5.02 8.50
N PRO A 160 1.53 4.08 8.34
CA PRO A 160 1.74 3.42 7.06
C PRO A 160 0.48 2.70 6.59
N ILE A 161 0.21 2.79 5.29
CA ILE A 161 -0.84 1.97 4.66
C ILE A 161 -0.39 0.50 4.73
N PRO A 162 -1.22 -0.42 5.23
CA PRO A 162 -0.85 -1.81 5.39
C PRO A 162 -0.70 -2.55 4.05
N GLY A 163 0.09 -3.62 4.05
CA GLY A 163 0.32 -4.47 2.88
C GLY A 163 1.31 -3.89 1.90
N ASP A 164 1.48 -4.57 0.76
CA ASP A 164 2.37 -4.15 -0.33
C ASP A 164 1.60 -3.46 -1.46
N CYS A 165 2.31 -2.84 -2.40
CA CYS A 165 1.71 -2.20 -3.57
C CYS A 165 0.80 -3.16 -4.33
N GLY A 166 -0.46 -2.81 -4.45
CA GLY A 166 -1.46 -3.59 -5.18
C GLY A 166 -2.09 -4.74 -4.38
N ASP A 167 -1.81 -4.89 -3.09
CA ASP A 167 -2.47 -5.89 -2.26
C ASP A 167 -3.98 -5.69 -2.23
N GLU A 168 -4.43 -4.45 -2.29
CA GLU A 168 -5.84 -4.11 -2.40
C GLU A 168 -6.55 -4.69 -3.63
N TYR A 169 -5.79 -5.15 -4.63
CA TYR A 169 -6.33 -5.79 -5.83
C TYR A 169 -6.11 -7.30 -5.86
N ARG A 170 -5.22 -7.83 -5.03
CA ARG A 170 -4.72 -9.21 -5.12
C ARG A 170 -5.20 -10.10 -3.99
N ARG A 171 -5.44 -9.54 -2.82
CA ARG A 171 -5.86 -10.30 -1.65
C ARG A 171 -7.38 -10.45 -1.59
N PRO A 172 -7.90 -11.60 -1.15
CA PRO A 172 -9.34 -11.74 -0.92
C PRO A 172 -9.85 -10.66 0.08
N PRO A 173 -11.06 -10.10 -0.16
CA PRO A 173 -12.02 -10.39 -1.22
C PRO A 173 -11.79 -9.64 -2.54
N TYR A 174 -10.67 -8.97 -2.71
CA TYR A 174 -10.39 -8.07 -3.82
C TYR A 174 -9.95 -8.74 -5.12
N LEU A 175 -9.71 -10.02 -5.15
CA LEU A 175 -9.22 -10.78 -6.32
C LEU A 175 -10.14 -10.60 -7.54
N THR A 176 -10.14 -9.41 -8.12
CA THR A 176 -10.88 -9.15 -9.35
C THR A 176 -9.94 -8.66 -10.45
N ALA A 177 -9.98 -9.35 -11.58
CA ALA A 177 -9.26 -8.92 -12.78
C ALA A 177 -9.82 -7.61 -13.37
N SER A 178 -11.01 -7.18 -12.96
CA SER A 178 -11.75 -6.07 -13.53
C SER A 178 -11.66 -4.76 -12.75
N GLY A 179 -10.96 -4.74 -11.63
CA GLY A 179 -10.80 -3.53 -10.88
C GLY A 179 -11.02 -3.63 -9.38
N ASP A 180 -10.92 -2.51 -8.77
CA ASP A 180 -10.95 -2.30 -7.35
C ASP A 180 -12.40 -2.32 -6.83
N LEU A 181 -12.78 -3.38 -6.15
CA LEU A 181 -14.04 -3.44 -5.39
C LEU A 181 -13.94 -2.78 -4.01
N SER A 182 -12.79 -2.24 -3.69
CA SER A 182 -12.52 -1.66 -2.39
C SER A 182 -13.45 -0.48 -2.04
N HIS A 183 -14.06 0.18 -3.02
CA HIS A 183 -15.04 1.25 -2.80
C HIS A 183 -16.34 0.78 -2.13
N HIS A 184 -16.63 -0.52 -2.13
CA HIS A 184 -17.78 -1.09 -1.42
C HIS A 184 -17.50 -1.37 0.05
N LEU A 185 -16.25 -1.25 0.51
CA LEU A 185 -15.83 -1.62 1.85
C LEU A 185 -15.58 -0.38 2.70
N GLU A 186 -15.93 -0.42 3.97
CA GLU A 186 -15.69 0.69 4.90
C GLU A 186 -14.26 0.73 5.43
N ALA A 187 -13.58 -0.43 5.47
CA ALA A 187 -12.20 -0.59 5.89
C ALA A 187 -11.50 -1.62 5.01
N MET A 188 -10.17 -1.61 4.99
CA MET A 188 -9.41 -2.70 4.37
C MET A 188 -9.61 -3.97 5.20
N PRO A 189 -10.07 -5.07 4.60
CA PRO A 189 -10.27 -6.31 5.35
C PRO A 189 -8.93 -6.91 5.74
N ALA A 190 -8.92 -7.59 6.86
CA ALA A 190 -7.80 -8.43 7.22
C ALA A 190 -7.55 -9.49 6.11
N PRO A 191 -6.29 -9.82 5.81
CA PRO A 191 -5.95 -10.75 4.73
C PRO A 191 -6.55 -12.14 4.85
N TYR A 192 -6.82 -12.59 6.08
CA TYR A 192 -7.48 -13.84 6.38
C TYR A 192 -8.60 -13.66 7.39
N GLU A 193 -9.55 -14.57 7.37
CA GLU A 193 -10.63 -14.57 8.36
C GLU A 193 -10.13 -15.05 9.73
N ALA A 194 -10.35 -14.21 10.76
CA ALA A 194 -10.07 -14.57 12.13
C ALA A 194 -11.36 -14.99 12.83
N LYS A 195 -11.38 -16.21 13.37
CA LYS A 195 -12.55 -16.82 14.03
C LYS A 195 -12.31 -16.99 15.53
N PRO A 196 -13.03 -16.29 16.40
CA PRO A 196 -13.03 -16.55 17.82
C PRO A 196 -13.58 -17.96 18.12
N GLY A 197 -12.85 -18.72 18.93
CA GLY A 197 -13.28 -20.02 19.42
C GLY A 197 -13.96 -19.93 20.79
N THR A 198 -14.73 -20.95 21.16
CA THR A 198 -15.36 -21.07 22.48
C THR A 198 -14.35 -21.36 23.59
N ASP A 199 -13.12 -21.71 23.22
CA ASP A 199 -12.00 -22.01 24.12
C ASP A 199 -11.13 -20.78 24.44
N GLY A 200 -11.60 -19.57 24.10
CA GLY A 200 -10.89 -18.31 24.31
C GLY A 200 -9.74 -18.02 23.35
N LYS A 201 -9.57 -18.86 22.33
CA LYS A 201 -8.53 -18.67 21.31
C LYS A 201 -9.16 -18.12 20.02
N THR A 202 -8.42 -17.26 19.34
CA THR A 202 -8.80 -16.80 17.98
C THR A 202 -7.93 -17.50 16.95
N ARG A 203 -8.57 -18.09 15.96
CA ARG A 203 -7.92 -18.87 14.89
C ARG A 203 -8.01 -18.15 13.57
N VAL A 204 -6.94 -18.22 12.80
CA VAL A 204 -6.90 -17.77 11.41
C VAL A 204 -6.88 -18.99 10.51
N ILE A 205 -7.77 -18.98 9.54
CA ILE A 205 -7.87 -19.99 8.48
C ILE A 205 -7.51 -19.33 7.15
N SER A 206 -6.60 -19.92 6.41
CA SER A 206 -6.16 -19.42 5.10
C SER A 206 -6.88 -20.07 3.92
N GLY A 207 -7.75 -21.06 4.19
CA GLY A 207 -8.56 -21.75 3.18
C GLY A 207 -7.79 -22.80 2.38
N THR A 208 -6.65 -23.27 2.88
CA THR A 208 -5.95 -24.38 2.23
C THR A 208 -6.61 -25.71 2.61
N VAL A 209 -6.67 -26.64 1.66
CA VAL A 209 -7.22 -27.99 1.87
C VAL A 209 -6.54 -28.76 3.03
N TRP A 210 -5.31 -28.40 3.33
CA TRP A 210 -4.51 -29.03 4.38
C TRP A 210 -4.98 -28.66 5.79
N GLU A 211 -5.60 -27.48 5.96
CA GLU A 211 -6.14 -27.04 7.26
C GLU A 211 -7.25 -27.98 7.73
N ASP A 212 -8.14 -28.37 6.82
CA ASP A 212 -9.22 -29.31 7.13
C ASP A 212 -8.70 -30.75 7.27
N LEU A 213 -7.83 -31.19 6.34
CA LEU A 213 -7.31 -32.56 6.33
C LEU A 213 -6.42 -32.88 7.53
N ALA A 214 -5.57 -31.97 7.94
CA ALA A 214 -4.61 -32.14 9.03
C ALA A 214 -5.06 -31.50 10.36
N GLY A 215 -6.19 -30.83 10.38
CA GLY A 215 -6.80 -30.26 11.59
C GLY A 215 -5.96 -29.16 12.23
N PHE A 216 -5.32 -28.28 11.43
CA PHE A 216 -4.56 -27.16 11.95
C PHE A 216 -5.13 -25.81 11.49
N SER A 217 -4.73 -24.75 12.16
CA SER A 217 -5.02 -23.35 11.76
C SER A 217 -3.77 -22.68 11.25
N ARG A 218 -3.90 -21.70 10.33
CA ARG A 218 -2.76 -20.91 9.86
C ARG A 218 -2.05 -20.19 11.00
N ALA A 219 -2.84 -19.59 11.89
CA ALA A 219 -2.33 -18.98 13.12
C ALA A 219 -3.37 -19.13 14.24
N ILE A 220 -2.90 -19.06 15.47
CA ILE A 220 -3.74 -19.06 16.67
C ILE A 220 -3.21 -17.97 17.60
N ARG A 221 -4.13 -17.11 18.05
CA ARG A 221 -3.88 -16.17 19.16
C ARG A 221 -4.48 -16.74 20.45
N GLU A 222 -3.65 -16.81 21.47
CA GLU A 222 -4.00 -17.15 22.83
C GLU A 222 -3.45 -16.07 23.75
N GLU A 223 -4.35 -15.30 24.35
CA GLU A 223 -3.99 -14.12 25.15
C GLU A 223 -3.09 -13.14 24.40
N ASN A 224 -1.84 -12.97 24.86
CA ASN A 224 -0.83 -12.08 24.28
C ASN A 224 0.17 -12.81 23.34
N ARG A 225 -0.10 -14.04 22.97
CA ARG A 225 0.79 -14.84 22.10
C ARG A 225 0.10 -15.24 20.83
N ILE A 226 0.87 -15.20 19.74
CA ILE A 226 0.44 -15.72 18.44
C ILE A 226 1.40 -16.84 18.02
N PHE A 227 0.82 -17.95 17.63
CA PHE A 227 1.53 -19.10 17.08
C PHE A 227 1.14 -19.27 15.63
N ILE A 228 2.13 -19.29 14.75
CA ILE A 228 1.93 -19.50 13.31
C ILE A 228 2.41 -20.89 12.95
N SER A 229 1.57 -21.64 12.25
CA SER A 229 1.89 -22.97 11.78
C SER A 229 2.95 -22.93 10.69
N GLY A 230 3.59 -24.07 10.42
CA GLY A 230 4.54 -24.22 9.33
C GLY A 230 3.96 -23.68 8.03
N THR A 231 4.70 -22.77 7.39
CA THR A 231 4.25 -22.04 6.21
C THR A 231 5.20 -22.34 5.05
N THR A 232 4.63 -22.72 3.92
CA THR A 232 5.34 -23.02 2.67
C THR A 232 4.89 -22.07 1.57
N ALA A 233 5.70 -21.93 0.53
CA ALA A 233 5.42 -21.07 -0.61
C ALA A 233 4.38 -21.70 -1.56
N THR A 234 3.24 -22.17 -1.03
CA THR A 234 2.17 -22.75 -1.81
C THR A 234 0.94 -21.85 -1.86
N HIS A 235 0.29 -21.79 -3.01
CA HIS A 235 -1.01 -21.15 -3.21
C HIS A 235 -1.89 -22.11 -4.03
N GLY A 236 -2.94 -22.64 -3.40
CA GLY A 236 -3.68 -23.75 -3.96
C GLY A 236 -2.77 -24.99 -4.13
N ASP A 237 -2.69 -25.49 -5.34
CA ASP A 237 -1.86 -26.62 -5.76
C ASP A 237 -0.50 -26.20 -6.36
N GLN A 238 -0.22 -24.90 -6.41
CA GLN A 238 0.99 -24.35 -7.03
C GLN A 238 2.05 -23.96 -5.99
N VAL A 239 3.32 -24.16 -6.35
CA VAL A 239 4.46 -23.64 -5.63
C VAL A 239 4.83 -22.28 -6.22
N ILE A 240 4.71 -21.22 -5.41
CA ILE A 240 5.08 -19.88 -5.81
C ILE A 240 6.59 -19.71 -5.68
N GLY A 241 7.23 -19.09 -6.68
CA GLY A 241 8.68 -18.95 -6.75
C GLY A 241 9.42 -20.15 -7.35
N GLY A 242 8.72 -21.22 -7.71
CA GLY A 242 9.33 -22.39 -8.37
C GLY A 242 10.51 -22.95 -7.57
N SER A 243 11.70 -22.96 -8.17
CA SER A 243 12.96 -23.41 -7.53
C SER A 243 13.77 -22.28 -6.90
N ASP A 244 13.30 -21.01 -6.94
CA ASP A 244 14.00 -19.87 -6.36
C ASP A 244 13.65 -19.72 -4.86
N PRO A 245 14.61 -20.00 -3.95
CA PRO A 245 14.35 -19.93 -2.51
C PRO A 245 14.09 -18.50 -2.03
N VAL A 246 14.60 -17.48 -2.72
CA VAL A 246 14.38 -16.08 -2.36
C VAL A 246 12.92 -15.72 -2.61
N SER A 247 12.40 -16.00 -3.79
CA SER A 247 10.98 -15.76 -4.12
C SER A 247 10.04 -16.57 -3.22
N GLN A 248 10.40 -17.83 -2.91
CA GLN A 248 9.65 -18.65 -1.96
C GLN A 248 9.62 -18.00 -0.57
N THR A 249 10.75 -17.52 -0.08
CA THR A 249 10.87 -16.89 1.24
C THR A 249 10.01 -15.62 1.31
N HIS A 250 10.06 -14.75 0.31
CA HIS A 250 9.20 -13.56 0.27
C HIS A 250 7.72 -13.93 0.34
N PHE A 251 7.28 -14.90 -0.45
CA PHE A 251 5.89 -15.33 -0.42
C PHE A 251 5.47 -15.96 0.93
N VAL A 252 6.37 -16.69 1.59
CA VAL A 252 6.16 -17.23 2.94
C VAL A 252 6.01 -16.10 3.96
N ILE A 253 6.87 -15.08 3.88
CA ILE A 253 6.81 -13.90 4.77
C ILE A 253 5.47 -13.16 4.58
N ASP A 254 5.03 -12.95 3.34
CA ASP A 254 3.74 -12.33 3.05
C ASP A 254 2.57 -13.09 3.66
N LYS A 255 2.60 -14.43 3.59
CA LYS A 255 1.57 -15.29 4.23
C LYS A 255 1.58 -15.16 5.75
N ILE A 256 2.77 -15.07 6.35
CA ILE A 256 2.95 -14.91 7.80
C ILE A 256 2.44 -13.54 8.22
N ASP A 257 2.84 -12.49 7.52
CA ASP A 257 2.40 -11.13 7.79
C ASP A 257 0.87 -11.00 7.70
N GLY A 258 0.27 -11.55 6.65
CA GLY A 258 -1.19 -11.58 6.52
C GLY A 258 -1.89 -12.30 7.69
N ALA A 259 -1.31 -13.36 8.22
CA ALA A 259 -1.86 -14.06 9.38
C ALA A 259 -1.71 -13.24 10.68
N LEU A 260 -0.59 -12.54 10.85
CA LEU A 260 -0.36 -11.61 11.96
C LEU A 260 -1.35 -10.46 11.94
N GLN A 261 -1.51 -9.78 10.80
CA GLN A 261 -2.45 -8.68 10.61
C GLN A 261 -3.89 -9.09 10.95
N SER A 262 -4.31 -10.29 10.54
CA SER A 262 -5.63 -10.84 10.86
C SER A 262 -5.86 -11.06 12.36
N LEU A 263 -4.79 -11.11 13.15
CA LEU A 263 -4.82 -11.25 14.61
C LEU A 263 -4.44 -9.96 15.35
N GLY A 264 -4.31 -8.84 14.63
CA GLY A 264 -3.99 -7.52 15.18
C GLY A 264 -2.52 -7.36 15.59
N ALA A 265 -1.60 -8.04 14.88
CA ALA A 265 -0.16 -7.94 15.04
C ALA A 265 0.54 -7.69 13.69
N CYS A 266 1.84 -7.47 13.69
CA CYS A 266 2.66 -7.23 12.51
C CYS A 266 4.01 -7.97 12.60
N LEU A 267 4.85 -7.85 11.59
CA LEU A 267 6.17 -8.49 11.57
C LEU A 267 7.10 -8.00 12.68
N ASP A 268 6.96 -6.75 13.12
CA ASP A 268 7.76 -6.20 14.24
C ASP A 268 7.46 -6.87 15.59
N ASP A 269 6.30 -7.52 15.72
CA ASP A 269 5.93 -8.28 16.92
C ASP A 269 6.55 -9.68 16.95
N VAL A 270 7.25 -10.09 15.88
CA VAL A 270 7.84 -11.43 15.79
C VAL A 270 9.08 -11.56 16.65
N ILE A 271 9.00 -12.39 17.69
CA ILE A 271 10.11 -12.61 18.63
C ILE A 271 10.96 -13.84 18.30
N ARG A 272 10.46 -14.74 17.45
CA ARG A 272 11.18 -15.96 17.08
C ARG A 272 10.68 -16.53 15.79
N THR A 273 11.60 -16.89 14.90
CA THR A 273 11.36 -17.68 13.69
C THR A 273 12.12 -19.01 13.71
N ARG A 274 11.64 -19.97 12.94
CA ARG A 274 12.38 -21.19 12.62
C ARG A 274 12.27 -21.41 11.11
N VAL A 275 13.42 -21.48 10.48
CA VAL A 275 13.53 -21.68 9.02
C VAL A 275 14.00 -23.10 8.76
N TYR A 276 13.34 -23.78 7.84
CA TYR A 276 13.76 -25.07 7.30
C TYR A 276 14.14 -24.87 5.83
N ILE A 277 15.36 -25.19 5.50
CA ILE A 277 15.89 -25.07 4.15
C ILE A 277 16.45 -26.43 3.72
N GLN A 278 16.19 -26.82 2.48
CA GLN A 278 16.63 -28.11 1.98
C GLN A 278 18.14 -28.10 1.61
N ASP A 279 18.59 -27.01 1.04
CA ASP A 279 19.98 -26.81 0.62
C ASP A 279 20.58 -25.60 1.33
N MET A 280 21.55 -25.85 2.21
CA MET A 280 22.24 -24.82 3.00
C MET A 280 23.09 -23.86 2.18
N THR A 281 23.38 -24.16 0.93
CA THR A 281 24.09 -23.24 0.05
C THR A 281 23.24 -22.00 -0.32
N HIS A 282 21.95 -22.07 -0.09
CA HIS A 282 20.99 -21.00 -0.33
C HIS A 282 20.71 -20.11 0.90
N TRP A 283 21.39 -20.38 2.04
CA TRP A 283 21.24 -19.60 3.28
C TRP A 283 21.99 -18.29 3.26
#